data_65acd1067542ee2106eaa0574b53077e
#
_entry.id   65acd1067542ee2106eaa0574b53077e
#
_cell.length_a   1.000
_cell.length_b   1.000
_cell.length_c   1.000
_cell.angle_alpha   90.00
_cell.angle_beta   90.00
_cell.angle_gamma   90.00
#
_symmetry.space_group_name_H-M   'P 1'
#
loop_
_entity.id
_entity.type
_entity.pdbx_description
1 polymer ?
#
loop_
_entity_poly.entity_id
_entity_poly.type
_entity_poly.pdbx_seq_one_letter_code
_entity_poly.pdbx_strand_id
1 'polypeptide(L)'
;MDGLAIAASLSEIRDAAEGGLVRTVYRPERGVFLLHVYAGRPIRILISPIDAAIHLTGLRFENPPTSSPFVMLLRKHLRGGRIRTVRQAGWDRIVVFEIERRVQGRIVPYELTCELAGIRGNLLLVRDRVVIGLSRRDPRNATGEAYRPLPPQEKLDPRSVKADSLPELEEKTDRARALVRLIDGLGRGTAEDILALADRLGEGGLAERVAASLKTIVSHLAEPDPHVDLTEGRAAFYPLPPPAERVETFWKGLDRVRSRTGPPGEGRSTRIALMRELGRRERTAERLREWLADSGEADRLRHRADLLMIHHAEITRGERSVELTDPAGGETVRIDLDPSLGPIENAQRLYTRAKRLERGRPRSSRLARV
;
A
#
# COMPACT_ATOMS: atom_id res chain seq x y z
N MET A 1 7.04 0.35 -6.86
CA MET A 1 8.18 0.59 -5.96
C MET A 1 7.66 1.23 -4.69
N ASP A 2 8.27 0.94 -3.57
CA ASP A 2 8.08 1.65 -2.30
C ASP A 2 9.14 2.73 -2.10
N GLY A 3 9.14 3.39 -0.93
CA GLY A 3 10.05 4.51 -0.65
C GLY A 3 11.53 4.08 -0.62
N LEU A 4 11.84 2.90 -0.07
CA LEU A 4 13.21 2.39 -0.04
C LEU A 4 13.71 2.04 -1.45
N ALA A 5 12.88 1.37 -2.25
CA ALA A 5 13.22 1.06 -3.65
C ALA A 5 13.37 2.33 -4.50
N ILE A 6 12.61 3.39 -4.22
CA ILE A 6 12.79 4.70 -4.86
C ILE A 6 14.14 5.30 -4.44
N ALA A 7 14.48 5.27 -3.15
CA ALA A 7 15.77 5.78 -2.67
C ALA A 7 16.97 5.10 -3.37
N ALA A 8 16.93 3.77 -3.50
CA ALA A 8 17.94 3.01 -4.24
C ALA A 8 18.01 3.43 -5.73
N SER A 9 16.88 3.54 -6.39
CA SER A 9 16.82 3.99 -7.79
C SER A 9 17.29 5.42 -7.97
N LEU A 10 17.05 6.30 -6.99
CA LEU A 10 17.51 7.68 -7.04
C LEU A 10 19.02 7.81 -6.89
N SER A 11 19.68 6.90 -6.16
CA SER A 11 21.16 6.87 -6.16
C SER A 11 21.69 6.69 -7.58
N GLU A 12 21.20 5.68 -8.31
CA GLU A 12 21.61 5.44 -9.70
C GLU A 12 21.27 6.63 -10.63
N ILE A 13 20.11 7.27 -10.43
CA ILE A 13 19.69 8.44 -11.23
C ILE A 13 20.59 9.65 -10.95
N ARG A 14 20.93 9.92 -9.70
CA ARG A 14 21.82 11.04 -9.32
C ARG A 14 23.19 10.88 -9.96
N ASP A 15 23.79 9.71 -9.78
CA ASP A 15 25.11 9.41 -10.33
C ASP A 15 25.16 9.56 -11.85
N ALA A 16 24.06 9.20 -12.53
CA ALA A 16 24.02 9.25 -13.99
C ALA A 16 23.59 10.61 -14.55
N ALA A 17 22.67 11.35 -13.89
CA ALA A 17 21.93 12.43 -14.51
C ALA A 17 22.08 13.81 -13.85
N GLU A 18 22.55 13.92 -12.60
CA GLU A 18 22.81 15.23 -12.01
C GLU A 18 23.89 15.98 -12.78
N GLY A 19 23.73 17.28 -12.94
CA GLY A 19 24.56 18.11 -13.83
C GLY A 19 24.21 17.99 -15.32
N GLY A 20 23.42 16.99 -15.71
CA GLY A 20 23.04 16.74 -17.09
C GLY A 20 22.01 17.74 -17.64
N LEU A 21 21.95 17.84 -18.96
CA LEU A 21 21.03 18.72 -19.70
C LEU A 21 19.80 17.94 -20.15
N VAL A 22 18.61 18.43 -19.81
CA VAL A 22 17.34 17.90 -20.32
C VAL A 22 17.27 18.14 -21.84
N ARG A 23 17.22 17.05 -22.60
CA ARG A 23 17.09 17.12 -24.05
C ARG A 23 15.65 17.21 -24.51
N THR A 24 14.79 16.34 -23.95
CA THR A 24 13.38 16.31 -24.28
C THR A 24 12.61 15.42 -23.30
N VAL A 25 11.28 15.48 -23.35
CA VAL A 25 10.37 14.60 -22.62
C VAL A 25 9.46 13.91 -23.64
N TYR A 26 9.19 12.64 -23.43
CA TYR A 26 8.22 11.85 -24.19
C TYR A 26 7.20 11.22 -23.25
N ARG A 27 6.05 10.86 -23.82
CA ARG A 27 5.02 10.05 -23.16
C ARG A 27 4.63 8.92 -24.10
N PRO A 28 5.40 7.84 -24.16
CA PRO A 28 5.15 6.74 -25.07
C PRO A 28 3.84 6.03 -24.80
N GLU A 29 3.49 5.92 -23.51
CA GLU A 29 2.31 5.21 -23.03
C GLU A 29 1.53 6.05 -22.03
N ARG A 30 0.28 5.69 -21.78
CA ARG A 30 -0.54 6.35 -20.75
C ARG A 30 0.11 6.16 -19.37
N GLY A 31 0.47 7.28 -18.72
CA GLY A 31 1.05 7.28 -17.37
C GLY A 31 2.55 6.98 -17.34
N VAL A 32 3.22 6.85 -18.47
CA VAL A 32 4.67 6.66 -18.58
C VAL A 32 5.30 7.86 -19.25
N PHE A 33 6.29 8.45 -18.61
CA PHE A 33 7.09 9.56 -19.14
C PHE A 33 8.55 9.12 -19.24
N LEU A 34 9.21 9.58 -20.30
CA LEU A 34 10.65 9.41 -20.51
C LEU A 34 11.30 10.79 -20.50
N LEU A 35 12.13 11.02 -19.52
CA LEU A 35 12.99 12.20 -19.46
C LEU A 35 14.34 11.84 -20.10
N HIS A 36 14.62 12.44 -21.25
CA HIS A 36 15.91 12.29 -21.94
C HIS A 36 16.89 13.36 -21.46
N VAL A 37 18.02 12.93 -20.94
CA VAL A 37 19.08 13.76 -20.38
C VAL A 37 20.39 13.47 -21.09
N TYR A 38 21.26 14.45 -21.18
CA TYR A 38 22.63 14.30 -21.65
C TYR A 38 23.61 14.75 -20.56
N ALA A 39 24.39 13.80 -20.05
CA ALA A 39 25.44 14.02 -19.06
C ALA A 39 26.70 13.29 -19.52
N GLY A 40 27.37 13.87 -20.58
CA GLY A 40 28.48 13.20 -21.28
C GLY A 40 28.03 12.05 -22.18
N ARG A 41 26.93 11.40 -21.87
CA ARG A 41 26.27 10.33 -22.64
C ARG A 41 24.76 10.50 -22.60
N PRO A 42 24.02 9.89 -23.55
CA PRO A 42 22.56 9.88 -23.50
C PRO A 42 22.06 9.01 -22.35
N ILE A 43 21.14 9.57 -21.56
CA ILE A 43 20.49 8.90 -20.41
C ILE A 43 18.99 9.02 -20.60
N ARG A 44 18.29 7.97 -20.25
CA ARG A 44 16.83 7.93 -20.22
C ARG A 44 16.35 7.58 -18.83
N ILE A 45 15.46 8.40 -18.28
CA ILE A 45 14.81 8.17 -16.99
C ILE A 45 13.35 7.89 -17.28
N LEU A 46 12.90 6.72 -16.88
CA LEU A 46 11.49 6.33 -16.91
C LEU A 46 10.82 6.83 -15.65
N ILE A 47 9.68 7.52 -15.80
CA ILE A 47 8.85 8.02 -14.71
C ILE A 47 7.43 7.52 -14.95
N SER A 48 6.93 6.66 -14.09
CA SER A 48 5.55 6.16 -14.14
C SER A 48 4.83 6.41 -12.81
N PRO A 49 4.16 7.56 -12.65
CA PRO A 49 3.40 7.86 -11.44
C PRO A 49 2.35 6.81 -11.10
N ILE A 50 1.70 6.24 -12.13
CA ILE A 50 0.63 5.24 -11.99
C ILE A 50 1.19 3.90 -11.48
N ASP A 51 2.38 3.50 -11.96
CA ASP A 51 3.03 2.26 -11.55
C ASP A 51 3.89 2.44 -10.29
N ALA A 52 3.94 3.67 -9.77
CA ALA A 52 4.83 4.05 -8.68
C ALA A 52 6.28 3.65 -9.00
N ALA A 53 6.76 3.95 -10.21
CA ALA A 53 8.08 3.57 -10.69
C ALA A 53 8.86 4.77 -11.23
N ILE A 54 10.13 4.82 -10.89
CA ILE A 54 11.11 5.77 -11.43
C ILE A 54 12.47 5.09 -11.45
N HIS A 55 13.13 5.06 -12.60
CA HIS A 55 14.45 4.44 -12.75
C HIS A 55 15.11 4.84 -14.08
N LEU A 56 16.42 4.64 -14.19
CA LEU A 56 17.11 4.64 -15.47
C LEU A 56 16.54 3.53 -16.36
N THR A 57 16.53 3.72 -17.69
CA THR A 57 16.05 2.67 -18.59
C THR A 57 16.89 2.56 -19.86
N GLY A 58 17.18 1.32 -20.23
CA GLY A 58 17.74 0.93 -21.53
C GLY A 58 16.68 0.61 -22.58
N LEU A 59 15.42 0.46 -22.18
CA LEU A 59 14.33 0.07 -23.07
C LEU A 59 14.08 1.10 -24.16
N ARG A 60 13.70 0.62 -25.33
CA ARG A 60 13.24 1.46 -26.44
C ARG A 60 11.73 1.51 -26.41
N PHE A 61 11.18 2.69 -26.64
CA PHE A 61 9.76 2.94 -26.68
C PHE A 61 9.41 3.62 -28.01
N GLU A 62 8.29 3.22 -28.57
CA GLU A 62 7.70 3.94 -29.68
C GLU A 62 7.01 5.19 -29.15
N ASN A 63 7.34 6.34 -29.74
CA ASN A 63 6.74 7.59 -29.33
C ASN A 63 5.52 7.87 -30.23
N PRO A 64 4.38 8.30 -29.64
CA PRO A 64 3.21 8.66 -30.42
C PRO A 64 3.53 9.84 -31.37
N PRO A 65 2.95 9.88 -32.56
CA PRO A 65 3.20 10.93 -33.54
C PRO A 65 2.83 12.32 -33.00
N THR A 66 1.83 12.38 -32.11
CA THR A 66 1.39 13.63 -31.47
C THR A 66 1.68 13.61 -30.00
N SER A 67 2.26 14.70 -29.48
CA SER A 67 2.56 14.86 -28.06
C SER A 67 1.39 15.50 -27.32
N SER A 68 1.10 15.03 -26.10
CA SER A 68 0.05 15.64 -25.28
C SER A 68 0.39 17.10 -24.89
N PRO A 69 -0.60 17.95 -24.60
CA PRO A 69 -0.36 19.33 -24.17
C PRO A 69 0.59 19.46 -22.98
N PHE A 70 0.50 18.54 -22.02
CA PHE A 70 1.39 18.54 -20.87
C PHE A 70 2.84 18.22 -21.25
N VAL A 71 3.09 17.28 -22.16
CA VAL A 71 4.43 17.00 -22.68
C VAL A 71 5.01 18.20 -23.41
N MET A 72 4.18 18.90 -24.19
CA MET A 72 4.60 20.13 -24.87
C MET A 72 4.94 21.23 -23.87
N LEU A 73 4.19 21.35 -22.77
CA LEU A 73 4.51 22.27 -21.68
C LEU A 73 5.86 21.91 -21.02
N LEU A 74 6.08 20.62 -20.70
CA LEU A 74 7.37 20.18 -20.14
C LEU A 74 8.52 20.50 -21.08
N ARG A 75 8.39 20.23 -22.37
CA ARG A 75 9.43 20.58 -23.38
C ARG A 75 9.69 22.08 -23.45
N LYS A 76 8.64 22.89 -23.42
CA LYS A 76 8.73 24.36 -23.43
C LYS A 76 9.58 24.88 -22.26
N HIS A 77 9.40 24.32 -21.08
CA HIS A 77 10.02 24.84 -19.85
C HIS A 77 11.31 24.12 -19.46
N LEU A 78 11.48 22.82 -19.75
CA LEU A 78 12.58 22.02 -19.27
C LEU A 78 13.70 21.79 -20.31
N ARG A 79 13.41 21.84 -21.60
CA ARG A 79 14.41 21.57 -22.64
C ARG A 79 15.57 22.57 -22.55
N GLY A 80 16.81 22.05 -22.51
CA GLY A 80 18.04 22.83 -22.34
C GLY A 80 18.30 23.24 -20.88
N GLY A 81 17.43 22.86 -19.94
CA GLY A 81 17.67 23.04 -18.51
C GLY A 81 18.65 22.02 -17.96
N ARG A 82 19.42 22.40 -16.94
CA ARG A 82 20.37 21.55 -16.23
C ARG A 82 19.72 20.98 -14.97
N ILE A 83 19.79 19.69 -14.77
CA ILE A 83 19.37 19.03 -13.52
C ILE A 83 20.39 19.42 -12.45
N ARG A 84 19.96 20.13 -11.41
CA ARG A 84 20.82 20.54 -10.28
C ARG A 84 20.90 19.44 -9.26
N THR A 85 19.73 18.92 -8.88
CA THR A 85 19.63 17.81 -7.94
C THR A 85 18.36 17.01 -8.17
N VAL A 86 18.37 15.76 -7.70
CA VAL A 86 17.21 14.87 -7.64
C VAL A 86 17.02 14.42 -6.21
N ARG A 87 15.91 14.81 -5.58
CA ARG A 87 15.65 14.50 -4.18
C ARG A 87 14.33 13.74 -3.99
N GLN A 88 14.28 12.96 -2.94
CA GLN A 88 13.06 12.33 -2.42
C GLN A 88 12.58 13.13 -1.22
N ALA A 89 11.27 13.25 -1.05
CA ALA A 89 10.69 13.89 0.13
C ALA A 89 10.61 12.89 1.29
N GLY A 90 11.60 12.91 2.19
CA GLY A 90 11.73 11.89 3.24
C GLY A 90 11.84 10.49 2.64
N TRP A 91 11.04 9.56 3.16
CA TRP A 91 10.90 8.22 2.60
C TRP A 91 9.62 8.05 1.77
N ASP A 92 8.88 9.14 1.52
CA ASP A 92 7.66 9.08 0.73
C ASP A 92 7.97 8.87 -0.77
N ARG A 93 6.99 8.49 -1.52
CA ARG A 93 7.06 8.26 -2.97
C ARG A 93 6.90 9.55 -3.77
N ILE A 94 7.52 10.62 -3.29
CA ILE A 94 7.58 11.92 -3.94
C ILE A 94 9.02 12.22 -4.32
N VAL A 95 9.27 12.40 -5.61
CA VAL A 95 10.59 12.72 -6.17
C VAL A 95 10.53 14.06 -6.86
N VAL A 96 11.53 14.90 -6.63
CA VAL A 96 11.64 16.23 -7.22
C VAL A 96 12.95 16.35 -7.97
N PHE A 97 12.87 16.68 -9.27
CA PHE A 97 14.00 17.12 -10.06
C PHE A 97 14.04 18.65 -10.02
N GLU A 98 15.09 19.21 -9.48
CA GLU A 98 15.36 20.63 -9.53
C GLU A 98 16.15 20.94 -10.81
N ILE A 99 15.55 21.74 -11.69
CA ILE A 99 16.07 22.00 -13.05
C ILE A 99 16.22 23.50 -13.24
N GLU A 100 17.42 23.95 -13.52
CA GLU A 100 17.71 25.34 -13.85
C GLU A 100 17.79 25.53 -15.35
N ARG A 101 17.05 26.49 -15.89
CA ARG A 101 17.08 26.85 -17.29
C ARG A 101 17.47 28.31 -17.46
N ARG A 102 18.36 28.60 -18.40
CA ARG A 102 18.68 29.98 -18.81
C ARG A 102 17.63 30.48 -19.83
N VAL A 103 16.93 31.55 -19.45
CA VAL A 103 15.91 32.21 -20.30
C VAL A 103 16.26 33.69 -20.35
N GLN A 104 16.52 34.22 -21.54
CA GLN A 104 16.90 35.63 -21.73
C GLN A 104 18.04 36.12 -20.80
N GLY A 105 19.06 35.27 -20.62
CA GLY A 105 20.23 35.58 -19.76
C GLY A 105 20.02 35.31 -18.27
N ARG A 106 18.78 35.09 -17.80
CA ARG A 106 18.46 34.80 -16.40
C ARG A 106 18.32 33.31 -16.15
N ILE A 107 18.70 32.86 -14.97
CA ILE A 107 18.45 31.49 -14.51
C ILE A 107 17.04 31.43 -13.92
N VAL A 108 16.24 30.50 -14.44
CA VAL A 108 14.88 30.25 -13.98
C VAL A 108 14.84 28.83 -13.42
N PRO A 109 14.54 28.66 -12.12
CA PRO A 109 14.39 27.34 -11.51
C PRO A 109 13.02 26.75 -11.82
N TYR A 110 12.99 25.44 -12.04
CA TYR A 110 11.79 24.63 -12.19
C TYR A 110 11.93 23.38 -11.34
N GLU A 111 10.82 22.91 -10.78
CA GLU A 111 10.72 21.62 -10.11
C GLU A 111 9.80 20.70 -10.93
N LEU A 112 10.34 19.56 -11.38
CA LEU A 112 9.54 18.47 -11.91
C LEU A 112 9.23 17.51 -10.76
N THR A 113 8.03 17.63 -10.22
CA THR A 113 7.58 16.86 -9.05
C THR A 113 6.83 15.61 -9.49
N CYS A 114 7.32 14.45 -9.07
CA CYS A 114 6.79 13.13 -9.38
C CYS A 114 6.13 12.56 -8.12
N GLU A 115 4.81 12.59 -8.03
CA GLU A 115 4.05 11.90 -6.99
C GLU A 115 3.76 10.47 -7.45
N LEU A 116 4.54 9.50 -6.94
CA LEU A 116 4.48 8.08 -7.36
C LEU A 116 3.45 7.30 -6.53
N ALA A 117 2.21 7.78 -6.51
CA ALA A 117 1.15 7.29 -5.62
C ALA A 117 0.20 6.28 -6.29
N GLY A 118 0.66 5.56 -7.31
CA GLY A 118 -0.16 4.60 -8.03
C GLY A 118 -1.29 5.29 -8.80
N ILE A 119 -2.53 4.81 -8.67
CA ILE A 119 -3.68 5.41 -9.37
C ILE A 119 -3.92 6.90 -9.05
N ARG A 120 -3.40 7.40 -7.93
CA ARG A 120 -3.41 8.81 -7.56
C ARG A 120 -2.14 9.54 -7.96
N GLY A 121 -1.17 8.81 -8.52
CA GLY A 121 0.11 9.37 -8.94
C GLY A 121 -0.04 10.47 -9.98
N ASN A 122 0.82 11.48 -9.92
CA ASN A 122 0.82 12.63 -10.81
C ASN A 122 2.25 13.09 -11.13
N LEU A 123 2.40 13.78 -12.24
CA LEU A 123 3.61 14.49 -12.62
C LEU A 123 3.24 15.97 -12.75
N LEU A 124 3.92 16.82 -12.00
CA LEU A 124 3.65 18.25 -11.94
C LEU A 124 4.89 19.03 -12.33
N LEU A 125 4.69 20.15 -13.03
CA LEU A 125 5.70 21.17 -13.23
C LEU A 125 5.40 22.34 -12.30
N VAL A 126 6.35 22.67 -11.44
CA VAL A 126 6.22 23.73 -10.44
C VAL A 126 7.31 24.77 -10.68
N ARG A 127 6.98 26.05 -10.46
CA ARG A 127 7.93 27.15 -10.44
C ARG A 127 7.50 28.16 -9.38
N ASP A 128 8.43 28.59 -8.57
CA ASP A 128 8.19 29.56 -7.50
C ASP A 128 7.02 29.10 -6.57
N ARG A 129 6.99 27.78 -6.28
CA ARG A 129 5.93 27.10 -5.54
C ARG A 129 4.54 27.09 -6.20
N VAL A 130 4.39 27.56 -7.43
CA VAL A 130 3.14 27.58 -8.19
C VAL A 130 3.15 26.45 -9.22
N VAL A 131 2.05 25.73 -9.31
CA VAL A 131 1.83 24.67 -10.31
C VAL A 131 1.64 25.30 -11.70
N ILE A 132 2.59 25.05 -12.61
CA ILE A 132 2.50 25.50 -14.01
C ILE A 132 1.68 24.52 -14.86
N GLY A 133 1.71 23.25 -14.49
CA GLY A 133 0.91 22.22 -15.16
C GLY A 133 1.04 20.88 -14.47
N LEU A 134 0.09 20.00 -14.80
CA LEU A 134 -0.02 18.67 -14.21
C LEU A 134 -0.45 17.64 -15.25
N SER A 135 -0.02 16.40 -15.10
CA SER A 135 -0.27 15.32 -16.06
C SER A 135 -1.73 14.80 -16.02
N ARG A 136 -2.43 15.05 -14.90
CA ARG A 136 -3.83 14.68 -14.66
C ARG A 136 -4.46 15.63 -13.64
N ARG A 137 -5.78 15.82 -13.72
CA ARG A 137 -6.51 16.61 -12.72
C ARG A 137 -6.28 16.07 -11.31
N ASP A 138 -6.03 16.97 -10.36
CA ASP A 138 -5.81 16.67 -8.95
C ASP A 138 -6.68 17.63 -8.11
N PRO A 139 -7.50 17.15 -7.18
CA PRO A 139 -8.31 18.01 -6.32
C PRO A 139 -7.49 18.91 -5.39
N ARG A 140 -6.22 18.57 -5.11
CA ARG A 140 -5.32 19.35 -4.25
C ARG A 140 -4.57 20.44 -5.00
N ASN A 141 -4.33 20.23 -6.30
CA ASN A 141 -3.44 21.04 -7.10
C ASN A 141 -4.10 21.44 -8.41
N ALA A 142 -4.21 22.73 -8.67
CA ALA A 142 -4.64 23.27 -9.94
C ALA A 142 -3.54 24.15 -10.57
N THR A 143 -3.56 24.29 -11.89
CA THR A 143 -2.65 25.18 -12.60
C THR A 143 -2.87 26.61 -12.16
N GLY A 144 -1.82 27.33 -11.81
CA GLY A 144 -1.85 28.71 -11.30
C GLY A 144 -1.95 28.80 -9.78
N GLU A 145 -2.19 27.70 -9.06
CA GLU A 145 -2.25 27.68 -7.60
C GLU A 145 -0.92 27.23 -6.97
N ALA A 146 -0.76 27.52 -5.67
CA ALA A 146 0.37 27.04 -4.89
C ALA A 146 0.35 25.51 -4.83
N TYR A 147 1.51 24.88 -5.04
CA TYR A 147 1.67 23.44 -4.89
C TYR A 147 1.41 23.00 -3.45
N ARG A 148 0.52 22.05 -3.29
CA ARG A 148 0.16 21.42 -2.01
C ARG A 148 0.65 19.96 -2.03
N PRO A 149 1.76 19.64 -1.33
CA PRO A 149 2.25 18.27 -1.25
C PRO A 149 1.26 17.36 -0.53
N LEU A 150 1.47 16.04 -0.65
CA LEU A 150 0.81 15.08 0.22
C LEU A 150 1.21 15.35 1.68
N PRO A 151 0.30 15.23 2.65
CA PRO A 151 0.65 15.41 4.04
C PRO A 151 1.71 14.38 4.46
N PRO A 152 2.69 14.77 5.27
CA PRO A 152 3.70 13.86 5.79
C PRO A 152 3.02 12.76 6.63
N GLN A 153 3.61 11.58 6.64
CA GLN A 153 3.16 10.47 7.47
C GLN A 153 3.99 10.45 8.75
N GLU A 154 3.31 10.33 9.90
CA GLU A 154 3.99 10.15 11.19
C GLU A 154 4.38 8.67 11.34
N LYS A 155 5.54 8.31 10.81
CA LYS A 155 6.07 6.94 10.82
C LYS A 155 7.54 6.95 11.27
N LEU A 156 8.02 5.79 11.69
CA LEU A 156 9.41 5.61 12.10
C LEU A 156 10.35 5.68 10.89
N ASP A 157 11.46 6.38 11.03
CA ASP A 157 12.54 6.36 10.03
C ASP A 157 13.14 4.94 9.96
N PRO A 158 13.15 4.27 8.80
CA PRO A 158 13.66 2.91 8.64
C PRO A 158 15.13 2.74 9.07
N ARG A 159 15.92 3.81 9.12
CA ARG A 159 17.31 3.79 9.58
C ARG A 159 17.46 3.72 11.10
N SER A 160 16.44 4.15 11.82
CA SER A 160 16.50 4.30 13.29
C SER A 160 15.60 3.32 14.05
N VAL A 161 14.94 2.40 13.37
CA VAL A 161 14.06 1.41 13.99
C VAL A 161 14.86 0.47 14.89
N LYS A 162 14.41 0.34 16.15
CA LYS A 162 14.91 -0.59 17.15
C LYS A 162 13.83 -1.60 17.53
N ALA A 163 14.21 -2.69 18.20
CA ALA A 163 13.24 -3.68 18.69
C ALA A 163 12.13 -3.06 19.55
N ASP A 164 12.49 -2.17 20.47
CA ASP A 164 11.57 -1.47 21.37
C ASP A 164 10.58 -0.56 20.63
N SER A 165 10.88 -0.21 19.36
CA SER A 165 9.99 0.59 18.49
C SER A 165 8.93 -0.26 17.79
N LEU A 166 8.95 -1.59 17.97
CA LEU A 166 8.07 -2.56 17.33
C LEU A 166 7.22 -3.34 18.34
N PRO A 167 6.44 -2.66 19.20
CA PRO A 167 5.63 -3.34 20.20
C PRO A 167 4.53 -4.17 19.51
N GLU A 168 4.11 -5.25 20.16
CA GLU A 168 2.96 -6.07 19.75
C GLU A 168 3.03 -6.71 18.35
N LEU A 169 4.20 -6.74 17.70
CA LEU A 169 4.31 -7.31 16.35
C LEU A 169 3.97 -8.82 16.36
N GLU A 170 4.23 -9.50 17.46
CA GLU A 170 3.94 -10.94 17.65
C GLU A 170 2.44 -11.23 17.62
N GLU A 171 1.63 -10.31 18.14
CA GLU A 171 0.17 -10.45 18.25
C GLU A 171 -0.58 -10.11 16.95
N LYS A 172 0.09 -9.53 15.97
CA LYS A 172 -0.57 -9.10 14.72
C LYS A 172 -0.77 -10.26 13.75
N THR A 173 -1.99 -10.42 13.28
CA THR A 173 -2.35 -11.41 12.25
C THR A 173 -1.71 -11.09 10.89
N ASP A 174 -1.63 -9.81 10.49
CA ASP A 174 -0.95 -9.35 9.27
C ASP A 174 0.25 -8.48 9.65
N ARG A 175 1.37 -9.13 9.96
CA ARG A 175 2.63 -8.49 10.38
C ARG A 175 3.22 -7.57 9.31
N ALA A 176 3.13 -7.96 8.05
CA ALA A 176 3.61 -7.13 6.94
C ALA A 176 2.85 -5.81 6.87
N ARG A 177 1.54 -5.84 7.04
CA ARG A 177 0.70 -4.64 7.09
C ARG A 177 1.01 -3.77 8.32
N ALA A 178 1.32 -4.39 9.46
CA ALA A 178 1.71 -3.66 10.65
C ALA A 178 3.03 -2.90 10.41
N LEU A 179 4.04 -3.55 9.84
CA LEU A 179 5.32 -2.91 9.48
C LEU A 179 5.14 -1.75 8.51
N VAL A 180 4.33 -1.91 7.46
CA VAL A 180 4.02 -0.84 6.49
C VAL A 180 3.33 0.37 7.14
N ARG A 181 2.56 0.16 8.21
CA ARG A 181 1.93 1.26 8.95
C ARG A 181 2.88 1.98 9.88
N LEU A 182 3.80 1.24 10.50
CA LEU A 182 4.73 1.77 11.51
C LEU A 182 5.95 2.44 10.90
N ILE A 183 6.50 1.89 9.80
CA ILE A 183 7.79 2.31 9.26
C ILE A 183 7.58 3.06 7.94
N ASP A 184 8.20 4.22 7.83
CA ASP A 184 8.12 5.03 6.61
C ASP A 184 8.88 4.38 5.45
N GLY A 185 8.42 4.63 4.24
CA GLY A 185 9.03 4.11 3.02
C GLY A 185 8.83 2.62 2.75
N LEU A 186 8.27 1.83 3.67
CA LEU A 186 8.02 0.42 3.42
C LEU A 186 6.79 0.17 2.54
N GLY A 187 6.94 -0.73 1.58
CA GLY A 187 5.85 -1.38 0.87
C GLY A 187 5.62 -2.81 1.38
N ARG A 188 4.50 -3.41 0.98
CA ARG A 188 4.14 -4.76 1.43
C ARG A 188 5.20 -5.81 1.06
N GLY A 189 5.72 -5.78 -0.18
CA GLY A 189 6.72 -6.74 -0.62
C GLY A 189 8.01 -6.66 0.20
N THR A 190 8.53 -5.44 0.45
CA THR A 190 9.72 -5.27 1.29
C THR A 190 9.45 -5.67 2.75
N ALA A 191 8.24 -5.43 3.28
CA ALA A 191 7.86 -5.88 4.61
C ALA A 191 7.79 -7.42 4.71
N GLU A 192 7.29 -8.10 3.67
CA GLU A 192 7.29 -9.56 3.57
C GLU A 192 8.72 -10.12 3.49
N ASP A 193 9.62 -9.47 2.76
CA ASP A 193 11.04 -9.86 2.68
C ASP A 193 11.75 -9.68 4.03
N ILE A 194 11.46 -8.59 4.76
CA ILE A 194 12.00 -8.36 6.12
C ILE A 194 11.56 -9.49 7.04
N LEU A 195 10.29 -9.88 7.03
CA LEU A 195 9.75 -10.96 7.85
C LEU A 195 10.39 -12.31 7.46
N ALA A 196 10.49 -12.61 6.18
CA ALA A 196 11.12 -13.84 5.70
C ALA A 196 12.62 -13.91 6.07
N LEU A 197 13.32 -12.78 6.08
CA LEU A 197 14.70 -12.71 6.54
C LEU A 197 14.76 -12.88 8.06
N ALA A 198 13.86 -12.26 8.83
CA ALA A 198 13.75 -12.41 10.27
C ALA A 198 13.49 -13.86 10.71
N ASP A 199 12.66 -14.59 9.96
CA ASP A 199 12.37 -16.00 10.23
C ASP A 199 13.63 -16.89 10.04
N ARG A 200 14.54 -16.51 9.14
CA ARG A 200 15.81 -17.23 8.91
C ARG A 200 16.86 -16.99 10.00
N LEU A 201 16.80 -15.87 10.71
CA LEU A 201 17.75 -15.56 11.79
C LEU A 201 17.56 -16.50 13.00
N GLY A 202 16.34 -17.01 13.24
CA GLY A 202 16.05 -18.10 14.18
C GLY A 202 16.12 -17.74 15.67
N GLU A 203 17.14 -17.04 16.11
CA GLU A 203 17.37 -16.69 17.53
C GLU A 203 16.88 -15.28 17.88
N GLY A 204 16.44 -15.08 19.13
CA GLY A 204 15.93 -13.79 19.62
C GLY A 204 14.43 -13.55 19.40
N GLY A 205 13.90 -12.50 20.01
CA GLY A 205 12.51 -12.06 19.85
C GLY A 205 12.19 -11.61 18.42
N LEU A 206 10.94 -11.73 18.01
CA LEU A 206 10.54 -11.34 16.64
C LEU A 206 10.90 -9.87 16.33
N ALA A 207 10.69 -8.96 17.28
CA ALA A 207 11.00 -7.54 17.10
C ALA A 207 12.50 -7.29 16.87
N GLU A 208 13.37 -8.01 17.57
CA GLU A 208 14.84 -7.95 17.41
C GLU A 208 15.26 -8.44 16.02
N ARG A 209 14.74 -9.60 15.60
CA ARG A 209 15.01 -10.18 14.28
C ARG A 209 14.52 -9.30 13.15
N VAL A 210 13.34 -8.70 13.30
CA VAL A 210 12.78 -7.76 12.31
C VAL A 210 13.63 -6.48 12.24
N ALA A 211 14.04 -5.91 13.37
CA ALA A 211 14.91 -4.74 13.38
C ALA A 211 16.27 -5.02 12.73
N ALA A 212 16.87 -6.19 13.00
CA ALA A 212 18.11 -6.62 12.36
C ALA A 212 17.95 -6.83 10.85
N SER A 213 16.87 -7.48 10.41
CA SER A 213 16.56 -7.71 9.00
C SER A 213 16.32 -6.40 8.25
N LEU A 214 15.58 -5.45 8.86
CA LEU A 214 15.39 -4.12 8.29
C LEU A 214 16.71 -3.38 8.13
N LYS A 215 17.56 -3.41 9.17
CA LYS A 215 18.90 -2.81 9.12
C LYS A 215 19.74 -3.39 7.98
N THR A 216 19.69 -4.70 7.78
CA THR A 216 20.38 -5.37 6.65
C THR A 216 19.84 -4.88 5.31
N ILE A 217 18.53 -4.81 5.11
CA ILE A 217 17.95 -4.30 3.85
C ILE A 217 18.32 -2.83 3.64
N VAL A 218 18.23 -2.00 4.67
CA VAL A 218 18.57 -0.58 4.59
C VAL A 218 20.05 -0.34 4.28
N SER A 219 20.96 -1.20 4.74
CA SER A 219 22.39 -1.09 4.40
C SER A 219 22.67 -1.21 2.90
N HIS A 220 21.83 -1.96 2.17
CA HIS A 220 21.92 -2.07 0.71
C HIS A 220 21.52 -0.79 -0.05
N LEU A 221 21.08 0.26 0.64
CA LEU A 221 20.94 1.58 0.01
C LEU A 221 22.32 2.23 -0.27
N ALA A 222 23.32 1.92 0.56
CA ALA A 222 24.70 2.40 0.36
C ALA A 222 25.52 1.46 -0.55
N GLU A 223 25.33 0.17 -0.38
CA GLU A 223 26.00 -0.90 -1.13
C GLU A 223 24.97 -1.84 -1.78
N PRO A 224 24.38 -1.46 -2.91
CA PRO A 224 23.35 -2.25 -3.56
C PRO A 224 23.86 -3.62 -4.03
N ASP A 225 23.08 -4.66 -3.73
CA ASP A 225 23.24 -6.01 -4.29
C ASP A 225 21.92 -6.44 -4.97
N PRO A 226 21.65 -5.90 -6.17
CA PRO A 226 20.33 -6.01 -6.75
C PRO A 226 20.04 -7.38 -7.34
N HIS A 227 18.83 -7.86 -7.11
CA HIS A 227 18.30 -9.12 -7.60
C HIS A 227 16.97 -8.93 -8.35
N VAL A 228 16.70 -9.85 -9.27
CA VAL A 228 15.44 -9.91 -10.01
C VAL A 228 14.83 -11.30 -9.91
N ASP A 229 13.58 -11.34 -9.50
CA ASP A 229 12.72 -12.52 -9.60
C ASP A 229 11.73 -12.33 -10.74
N LEU A 230 11.96 -13.04 -11.84
CA LEU A 230 11.09 -12.96 -13.00
C LEU A 230 9.83 -13.83 -12.83
N THR A 231 9.79 -14.78 -11.91
CA THR A 231 8.60 -15.59 -11.64
C THR A 231 7.56 -14.76 -10.90
N GLU A 232 8.01 -14.00 -9.89
CA GLU A 232 7.17 -13.04 -9.13
C GLU A 232 7.02 -11.69 -9.86
N GLY A 233 7.81 -11.45 -10.93
CA GLY A 233 7.80 -10.19 -11.68
C GLY A 233 8.24 -9.00 -10.82
N ARG A 234 9.29 -9.16 -10.02
CA ARG A 234 9.81 -8.12 -9.12
C ARG A 234 11.34 -8.01 -9.17
N ALA A 235 11.84 -6.84 -8.85
CA ALA A 235 13.25 -6.58 -8.61
C ALA A 235 13.43 -5.89 -7.27
N ALA A 236 14.55 -6.18 -6.59
CA ALA A 236 14.95 -5.55 -5.34
C ALA A 236 16.39 -5.04 -5.45
N PHE A 237 16.74 -4.04 -4.66
CA PHE A 237 18.10 -3.48 -4.56
C PHE A 237 18.97 -4.26 -3.54
N TYR A 238 18.44 -5.31 -2.96
CA TYR A 238 19.02 -6.23 -1.99
C TYR A 238 18.82 -7.68 -2.44
N PRO A 239 19.55 -8.65 -1.84
CA PRO A 239 19.43 -10.06 -2.17
C PRO A 239 18.02 -10.61 -1.94
N LEU A 240 17.49 -11.29 -2.96
CA LEU A 240 16.26 -12.07 -2.89
C LEU A 240 16.58 -13.56 -2.84
N PRO A 241 15.71 -14.39 -2.23
CA PRO A 241 15.89 -15.84 -2.24
C PRO A 241 15.74 -16.43 -3.65
N PRO A 242 16.30 -17.61 -3.92
CA PRO A 242 16.03 -18.33 -5.16
C PRO A 242 14.53 -18.50 -5.42
N PRO A 243 14.07 -18.42 -6.67
CA PRO A 243 14.85 -18.47 -7.92
C PRO A 243 15.35 -17.09 -8.42
N ALA A 244 15.44 -16.07 -7.59
CA ALA A 244 15.90 -14.77 -8.01
C ALA A 244 17.38 -14.80 -8.46
N GLU A 245 17.69 -13.99 -9.47
CA GLU A 245 19.03 -13.84 -10.05
C GLU A 245 19.63 -12.49 -9.68
N ARG A 246 20.92 -12.46 -9.39
CA ARG A 246 21.67 -11.22 -9.23
C ARG A 246 21.76 -10.48 -10.55
N VAL A 247 21.64 -9.16 -10.52
CA VAL A 247 21.80 -8.28 -11.67
C VAL A 247 22.86 -7.21 -11.41
N GLU A 248 23.44 -6.63 -12.45
CA GLU A 248 24.52 -5.66 -12.34
C GLU A 248 24.10 -4.35 -11.67
N THR A 249 22.86 -3.89 -11.98
CA THR A 249 22.29 -2.65 -11.44
C THR A 249 20.80 -2.84 -11.17
N PHE A 250 20.27 -2.08 -10.22
CA PHE A 250 18.86 -2.18 -9.86
C PHE A 250 17.94 -1.82 -11.03
N TRP A 251 18.28 -0.77 -11.79
CA TRP A 251 17.48 -0.38 -12.95
C TRP A 251 17.44 -1.45 -14.05
N LYS A 252 18.54 -2.23 -14.27
CA LYS A 252 18.52 -3.35 -15.24
C LYS A 252 17.54 -4.45 -14.79
N GLY A 253 17.47 -4.72 -13.49
CA GLY A 253 16.47 -5.62 -12.94
C GLY A 253 15.05 -5.12 -13.19
N LEU A 254 14.78 -3.85 -12.97
CA LEU A 254 13.48 -3.21 -13.24
C LEU A 254 13.09 -3.26 -14.72
N ASP A 255 14.06 -3.02 -15.63
CA ASP A 255 13.86 -3.15 -17.07
C ASP A 255 13.54 -4.59 -17.49
N ARG A 256 14.21 -5.60 -16.90
CA ARG A 256 13.92 -7.03 -17.16
C ARG A 256 12.49 -7.38 -16.75
N VAL A 257 12.05 -6.94 -15.56
CA VAL A 257 10.67 -7.11 -15.09
C VAL A 257 9.68 -6.45 -16.06
N ARG A 258 9.95 -5.20 -16.45
CA ARG A 258 9.07 -4.46 -17.35
C ARG A 258 8.97 -5.11 -18.73
N SER A 259 10.08 -5.58 -19.29
CA SER A 259 10.10 -6.25 -20.59
C SER A 259 9.26 -7.52 -20.61
N ARG A 260 9.19 -8.25 -19.47
CA ARG A 260 8.39 -9.47 -19.36
C ARG A 260 6.91 -9.19 -19.11
N THR A 261 6.60 -8.15 -18.34
CA THR A 261 5.21 -7.81 -17.99
C THR A 261 4.49 -7.01 -19.08
N GLY A 262 5.23 -6.56 -20.11
CA GLY A 262 4.72 -5.70 -21.17
C GLY A 262 4.43 -4.27 -20.73
N PRO A 263 3.95 -3.41 -21.64
CA PRO A 263 3.55 -2.06 -21.30
C PRO A 263 2.42 -2.08 -20.24
N PRO A 264 2.31 -1.06 -19.39
CA PRO A 264 1.18 -0.90 -18.48
C PRO A 264 -0.08 -0.58 -19.30
N GLY A 265 -0.49 -1.52 -20.08
CA GLY A 265 -1.69 -1.57 -20.90
C GLY A 265 -2.77 -2.37 -20.20
N GLU A 266 -3.79 -2.71 -20.92
CA GLU A 266 -5.07 -3.29 -20.50
C GLU A 266 -5.00 -4.42 -19.45
N GLY A 267 -3.96 -5.25 -19.45
CA GLY A 267 -3.81 -6.35 -18.49
C GLY A 267 -3.54 -5.91 -17.04
N ARG A 268 -2.82 -4.82 -16.80
CA ARG A 268 -2.50 -4.36 -15.44
C ARG A 268 -3.65 -3.56 -14.83
N SER A 269 -4.35 -2.75 -15.60
CA SER A 269 -5.58 -2.08 -15.14
C SER A 269 -6.68 -3.11 -14.86
N THR A 270 -6.78 -4.16 -15.67
CA THR A 270 -7.69 -5.30 -15.46
C THR A 270 -7.28 -6.09 -14.20
N ARG A 271 -5.99 -6.38 -14.01
CA ARG A 271 -5.49 -7.04 -12.79
C ARG A 271 -5.73 -6.21 -11.53
N ILE A 272 -5.50 -4.90 -11.58
CA ILE A 272 -5.79 -3.98 -10.46
C ILE A 272 -7.30 -3.91 -10.19
N ALA A 273 -8.14 -3.89 -11.24
CA ALA A 273 -9.59 -3.92 -11.11
C ALA A 273 -10.07 -5.26 -10.53
N LEU A 274 -9.53 -6.39 -11.00
CA LEU A 274 -9.78 -7.72 -10.47
C LEU A 274 -9.36 -7.88 -9.01
N MET A 275 -8.16 -7.41 -8.66
CA MET A 275 -7.67 -7.43 -7.26
C MET A 275 -8.54 -6.58 -6.33
N ARG A 276 -9.07 -5.45 -6.81
CA ARG A 276 -10.01 -4.63 -6.05
C ARG A 276 -11.36 -5.30 -5.88
N GLU A 277 -11.84 -5.97 -6.91
CA GLU A 277 -13.10 -6.70 -6.87
C GLU A 277 -12.97 -7.92 -5.96
N LEU A 278 -11.88 -8.68 -6.05
CA LEU A 278 -11.55 -9.76 -5.11
C LEU A 278 -11.51 -9.26 -3.67
N GLY A 279 -10.78 -8.19 -3.38
CA GLY A 279 -10.71 -7.64 -2.04
C GLY A 279 -12.04 -7.05 -1.53
N ARG A 280 -12.96 -6.63 -2.42
CA ARG A 280 -14.34 -6.30 -2.05
C ARG A 280 -15.15 -7.54 -1.70
N ARG A 281 -15.04 -8.59 -2.50
CA ARG A 281 -15.75 -9.87 -2.29
C ARG A 281 -15.26 -10.59 -1.05
N GLU A 282 -13.95 -10.60 -0.78
CA GLU A 282 -13.37 -11.16 0.44
C GLU A 282 -13.90 -10.44 1.69
N ARG A 283 -13.88 -9.11 1.71
CA ARG A 283 -14.47 -8.34 2.83
C ARG A 283 -15.96 -8.55 2.98
N THR A 284 -16.67 -8.77 1.89
CA THR A 284 -18.11 -9.08 1.92
C THR A 284 -18.36 -10.49 2.44
N ALA A 285 -17.53 -11.47 2.01
CA ALA A 285 -17.60 -12.85 2.49
C ALA A 285 -17.23 -12.95 3.97
N GLU A 286 -16.26 -12.17 4.43
CA GLU A 286 -15.87 -12.12 5.85
C GLU A 286 -16.98 -11.54 6.73
N ARG A 287 -17.59 -10.44 6.32
CA ARG A 287 -18.78 -9.89 6.99
C ARG A 287 -19.96 -10.85 6.98
N LEU A 288 -20.15 -11.60 5.90
CA LEU A 288 -21.22 -12.62 5.83
C LEU A 288 -20.94 -13.81 6.76
N ARG A 289 -19.67 -14.22 6.90
CA ARG A 289 -19.28 -15.27 7.87
C ARG A 289 -19.48 -14.81 9.30
N GLU A 290 -19.02 -13.59 9.64
CA GLU A 290 -19.28 -12.97 10.94
C GLU A 290 -20.79 -12.89 11.22
N TRP A 291 -21.57 -12.45 10.24
CA TRP A 291 -23.03 -12.36 10.36
C TRP A 291 -23.70 -13.73 10.53
N LEU A 292 -23.24 -14.78 9.82
CA LEU A 292 -23.77 -16.14 9.99
C LEU A 292 -23.45 -16.69 11.39
N ALA A 293 -22.25 -16.41 11.92
CA ALA A 293 -21.89 -16.77 13.29
C ALA A 293 -22.78 -16.04 14.32
N ASP A 294 -22.98 -14.73 14.15
CA ASP A 294 -23.85 -13.92 15.02
C ASP A 294 -25.35 -14.34 14.96
N SER A 295 -25.84 -14.76 13.77
CA SER A 295 -27.20 -15.21 13.62
C SER A 295 -27.46 -16.52 14.38
N GLY A 296 -26.51 -17.46 14.33
CA GLY A 296 -26.59 -18.70 15.11
C GLY A 296 -26.50 -18.47 16.61
N GLU A 297 -25.80 -17.43 17.07
CA GLU A 297 -25.79 -17.04 18.49
C GLU A 297 -27.10 -16.39 18.90
N ALA A 298 -27.71 -15.55 18.08
CA ALA A 298 -29.00 -14.93 18.37
C ALA A 298 -30.11 -15.97 18.51
N ASP A 299 -30.13 -16.98 17.64
CA ASP A 299 -31.12 -18.07 17.71
C ASP A 299 -30.90 -18.94 18.94
N ARG A 300 -29.67 -19.25 19.32
CA ARG A 300 -29.33 -19.95 20.57
C ARG A 300 -29.76 -19.16 21.82
N LEU A 301 -29.58 -17.85 21.82
CA LEU A 301 -30.00 -17.00 22.94
C LEU A 301 -31.52 -16.95 23.06
N ARG A 302 -32.28 -16.91 21.97
CA ARG A 302 -33.74 -17.01 21.98
C ARG A 302 -34.19 -18.34 22.53
N HIS A 303 -33.65 -19.44 21.99
CA HIS A 303 -34.00 -20.77 22.44
C HIS A 303 -33.78 -20.95 23.95
N ARG A 304 -32.65 -20.45 24.49
CA ARG A 304 -32.40 -20.44 25.94
C ARG A 304 -33.41 -19.59 26.70
N ALA A 305 -33.79 -18.45 26.14
CA ALA A 305 -34.82 -17.58 26.76
C ALA A 305 -36.21 -18.25 26.76
N ASP A 306 -36.57 -18.94 25.66
CA ASP A 306 -37.82 -19.69 25.55
C ASP A 306 -37.89 -20.81 26.60
N LEU A 307 -36.79 -21.58 26.80
CA LEU A 307 -36.69 -22.60 27.82
C LEU A 307 -36.87 -22.03 29.24
N LEU A 308 -36.27 -20.88 29.54
CA LEU A 308 -36.48 -20.20 30.83
C LEU A 308 -37.93 -19.76 31.03
N MET A 309 -38.61 -19.35 29.97
CA MET A 309 -40.02 -18.96 30.04
C MET A 309 -40.94 -20.17 30.23
N ILE A 310 -40.64 -21.30 29.59
CA ILE A 310 -41.40 -22.55 29.72
C ILE A 310 -41.29 -23.08 31.15
N HIS A 311 -40.07 -23.12 31.69
CA HIS A 311 -39.78 -23.72 33.01
C HIS A 311 -39.71 -22.68 34.15
N HIS A 312 -40.22 -21.46 33.97
CA HIS A 312 -40.08 -20.36 34.93
C HIS A 312 -40.58 -20.68 36.34
N ALA A 313 -41.57 -21.55 36.47
CA ALA A 313 -42.16 -21.95 37.75
C ALA A 313 -41.27 -22.94 38.53
N GLU A 314 -40.36 -23.63 37.85
CA GLU A 314 -39.48 -24.64 38.43
C GLU A 314 -38.13 -24.06 38.89
N ILE A 315 -37.80 -22.83 38.47
CA ILE A 315 -36.50 -22.18 38.71
C ILE A 315 -36.58 -21.27 39.93
N THR A 316 -35.73 -21.50 40.93
CA THR A 316 -35.64 -20.70 42.14
C THR A 316 -34.76 -19.45 41.92
N ARG A 317 -35.23 -18.30 42.43
CA ARG A 317 -34.42 -17.07 42.41
C ARG A 317 -33.16 -17.25 43.25
N GLY A 318 -32.01 -16.85 42.72
CA GLY A 318 -30.71 -16.98 43.36
C GLY A 318 -29.83 -18.10 42.78
N GLU A 319 -30.36 -18.91 41.89
CA GLU A 319 -29.59 -19.92 41.16
C GLU A 319 -28.61 -19.26 40.16
N ARG A 320 -27.42 -19.82 40.03
CA ARG A 320 -26.38 -19.33 39.09
C ARG A 320 -26.43 -20.01 37.72
N SER A 321 -27.03 -21.19 37.67
CA SER A 321 -27.25 -21.94 36.43
C SER A 321 -28.37 -22.95 36.63
N VAL A 322 -29.05 -23.30 35.53
CA VAL A 322 -30.10 -24.31 35.49
C VAL A 322 -29.88 -25.21 34.28
N GLU A 323 -30.22 -26.49 34.44
CA GLU A 323 -30.27 -27.46 33.36
C GLU A 323 -31.74 -27.74 33.03
N LEU A 324 -32.17 -27.38 31.82
CA LEU A 324 -33.52 -27.50 31.35
C LEU A 324 -33.59 -28.43 30.13
N THR A 325 -34.59 -29.30 30.13
CA THR A 325 -34.80 -30.19 28.97
C THR A 325 -35.71 -29.52 27.95
N ASP A 326 -35.29 -29.47 26.69
CA ASP A 326 -36.06 -28.95 25.58
C ASP A 326 -37.24 -29.90 25.30
N PRO A 327 -38.51 -29.44 25.45
CA PRO A 327 -39.67 -30.27 25.17
C PRO A 327 -39.78 -30.73 23.73
N ALA A 328 -39.16 -30.01 22.79
CA ALA A 328 -39.22 -30.32 21.35
C ALA A 328 -38.16 -31.32 20.89
N GLY A 329 -36.95 -31.32 21.48
CA GLY A 329 -35.83 -32.14 21.06
C GLY A 329 -35.29 -33.12 22.08
N GLY A 330 -35.73 -33.04 23.36
CA GLY A 330 -35.25 -33.91 24.45
C GLY A 330 -33.83 -33.63 24.90
N GLU A 331 -33.17 -32.63 24.35
CA GLU A 331 -31.81 -32.23 24.73
C GLU A 331 -31.83 -31.39 26.03
N THR A 332 -30.87 -31.65 26.92
CA THR A 332 -30.70 -30.86 28.13
C THR A 332 -29.74 -29.71 27.88
N VAL A 333 -30.22 -28.48 28.10
CA VAL A 333 -29.45 -27.26 27.89
C VAL A 333 -29.12 -26.61 29.22
N ARG A 334 -27.82 -26.37 29.47
CA ARG A 334 -27.37 -25.60 30.62
C ARG A 334 -27.44 -24.12 30.32
N ILE A 335 -28.05 -23.34 31.19
CA ILE A 335 -28.24 -21.90 31.05
C ILE A 335 -27.67 -21.21 32.30
N ASP A 336 -26.72 -20.29 32.09
CA ASP A 336 -26.21 -19.46 33.16
C ASP A 336 -27.18 -18.33 33.48
N LEU A 337 -27.45 -18.14 34.77
CA LEU A 337 -28.41 -17.16 35.28
C LEU A 337 -27.67 -16.07 36.08
N ASP A 338 -28.24 -14.89 36.07
CA ASP A 338 -27.88 -13.84 37.02
C ASP A 338 -28.68 -14.05 38.30
N PRO A 339 -28.03 -14.40 39.43
CA PRO A 339 -28.71 -14.75 40.67
C PRO A 339 -29.47 -13.57 41.30
N SER A 340 -29.17 -12.35 40.90
CA SER A 340 -29.92 -11.16 41.36
C SER A 340 -31.28 -10.99 40.70
N LEU A 341 -31.47 -11.65 39.54
CA LEU A 341 -32.68 -11.57 38.71
C LEU A 341 -33.56 -12.82 38.89
N GLY A 342 -34.84 -12.66 38.69
CA GLY A 342 -35.77 -13.79 38.60
C GLY A 342 -35.67 -14.50 37.24
N PRO A 343 -36.31 -15.70 37.10
CA PRO A 343 -36.24 -16.47 35.86
C PRO A 343 -36.79 -15.72 34.65
N ILE A 344 -37.86 -14.98 34.78
CA ILE A 344 -38.43 -14.16 33.71
C ILE A 344 -37.52 -12.98 33.33
N GLU A 345 -36.90 -12.36 34.32
CA GLU A 345 -35.94 -11.25 34.08
C GLU A 345 -34.69 -11.75 33.37
N ASN A 346 -34.19 -12.93 33.72
CA ASN A 346 -33.08 -13.59 33.00
C ASN A 346 -33.46 -13.90 31.54
N ALA A 347 -34.68 -14.40 31.30
CA ALA A 347 -35.17 -14.62 29.93
C ALA A 347 -35.25 -13.32 29.13
N GLN A 348 -35.79 -12.23 29.73
CA GLN A 348 -35.84 -10.91 29.08
C GLN A 348 -34.45 -10.36 28.73
N ARG A 349 -33.45 -10.60 29.58
CA ARG A 349 -32.07 -10.23 29.32
C ARG A 349 -31.49 -10.97 28.09
N LEU A 350 -31.77 -12.28 27.97
CA LEU A 350 -31.35 -13.08 26.80
C LEU A 350 -32.07 -12.63 25.51
N TYR A 351 -33.38 -12.38 25.54
CA TYR A 351 -34.13 -11.82 24.42
C TYR A 351 -33.59 -10.46 23.99
N THR A 352 -33.26 -9.58 24.94
CA THR A 352 -32.68 -8.25 24.64
C THR A 352 -31.32 -8.38 23.96
N ARG A 353 -30.48 -9.32 24.41
CA ARG A 353 -29.18 -9.61 23.80
C ARG A 353 -29.33 -10.18 22.38
N ALA A 354 -30.25 -11.12 22.17
CA ALA A 354 -30.60 -11.67 20.87
C ALA A 354 -31.06 -10.58 19.89
N LYS A 355 -31.99 -9.70 20.35
CA LYS A 355 -32.51 -8.58 19.56
C LYS A 355 -31.41 -7.54 19.21
N ARG A 356 -30.39 -7.35 20.07
CA ARG A 356 -29.25 -6.47 19.80
C ARG A 356 -28.37 -7.04 18.73
N LEU A 357 -28.07 -8.34 18.73
CA LEU A 357 -27.33 -9.03 17.67
C LEU A 357 -28.05 -8.94 16.32
N GLU A 358 -29.38 -9.04 16.33
CA GLU A 358 -30.20 -8.93 15.10
C GLU A 358 -30.32 -7.51 14.55
N ARG A 359 -30.31 -6.48 15.38
CA ARG A 359 -30.35 -5.08 14.92
C ARG A 359 -29.11 -4.66 14.17
N GLY A 360 -27.98 -5.37 14.33
CA GLY A 360 -26.78 -5.24 13.53
C GLY A 360 -26.91 -5.82 12.11
N ARG A 361 -28.04 -6.43 11.74
CA ARG A 361 -28.28 -7.04 10.42
C ARG A 361 -28.29 -5.97 9.32
N PRO A 362 -27.41 -6.06 8.31
CA PRO A 362 -27.60 -5.29 7.07
C PRO A 362 -28.95 -5.75 6.47
N ARG A 363 -29.74 -4.80 5.99
CA ARG A 363 -31.00 -5.09 5.25
C ARG A 363 -30.66 -5.81 3.92
N SER A 364 -30.41 -7.10 3.99
CA SER A 364 -30.03 -7.96 2.85
C SER A 364 -31.17 -8.76 2.27
N SER A 365 -32.37 -8.17 2.18
CA SER A 365 -33.46 -8.77 1.38
C SER A 365 -33.27 -8.66 -0.13
N ARG A 366 -32.11 -8.15 -0.62
CA ARG A 366 -31.81 -8.02 -2.07
C ARG A 366 -30.73 -8.96 -2.61
N LEU A 367 -30.08 -9.78 -1.79
CA LEU A 367 -29.00 -10.68 -2.21
C LEU A 367 -29.37 -12.17 -2.31
N ALA A 368 -30.63 -12.52 -2.10
CA ALA A 368 -31.12 -13.89 -2.24
C ALA A 368 -31.77 -14.16 -3.62
N ARG A 369 -31.51 -13.32 -4.62
CA ARG A 369 -31.96 -13.55 -6.00
C ARG A 369 -30.82 -13.20 -6.96
N VAL A 370 -29.81 -14.03 -7.03
CA VAL A 370 -29.02 -14.33 -8.26
C VAL A 370 -28.39 -15.71 -8.10
#